data_efdc9bc2daf7d3fbffc0f1e7f19598e3
#
_entry.id   efdc9bc2daf7d3fbffc0f1e7f19598e3
#
_cell.length_a   1.000
_cell.length_b   1.000
_cell.length_c   1.000
_cell.angle_alpha   90.00
_cell.angle_beta   90.00
_cell.angle_gamma   90.00
#
_symmetry.space_group_name_H-M   'P 1'
#
loop_
_entity.id
_entity.type
_entity.pdbx_description
1 polymer ?
#
loop_
_entity_poly.entity_id
_entity_poly.type
_entity_poly.pdbx_seq_one_letter_code
_entity_poly.pdbx_strand_id
1 'polypeptide(L)'
;MLPTLATLSQAFAGCSPLPQRLPDNKPTSASKWTARHELYPAWSATEDAKNQALKLADAATAEFEKASHKAQDKAGHIELYSPKYYAACTFGGIMACGLTHTAVTPLDLVKCRRQVNSKMYKGNFEAWGKIARAEGFRGIMTGWGPTFWGYSVQGGLKYGGYEFFKKFYGDLAGEENAQKYKTFIYLAGSASAELIADIGLCPFEAVKVRMQTTIPPFATGTLNGISTVTAKEGFGGLYKGLYPLWGRQIPYTMMKFASFETIVEAIYNYLPGSKSDYGKGAQTAVSFTGGYAAGILCAIVSHPADVMVSKLNATRKPGESFGGATGRIYKDIGFGGLWNGLPVRIVMIGTLTGLQWMIYDYFKIFMGLPTTGGAPPEEKVKQ
;
A
#
# COMPACT_ATOMS: atom_id res chain seq x y z
N MET A 1 24.97 -4.20 13.60
CA MET A 1 25.32 -2.78 13.66
C MET A 1 24.37 -2.03 12.74
N LEU A 2 23.43 -1.31 13.31
CA LEU A 2 22.50 -0.44 12.57
C LEU A 2 23.24 0.86 12.21
N PRO A 3 23.11 1.38 10.99
CA PRO A 3 23.71 2.68 10.65
C PRO A 3 23.03 3.78 11.46
N THR A 4 23.83 4.64 12.04
CA THR A 4 23.41 5.74 12.89
C THR A 4 22.64 6.80 12.08
N LEU A 5 21.64 7.42 12.72
CA LEU A 5 20.78 8.48 12.19
C LEU A 5 21.50 9.65 11.50
N ALA A 6 22.80 9.80 11.72
CA ALA A 6 23.65 10.77 11.03
C ALA A 6 23.74 10.55 9.51
N THR A 7 23.59 9.32 9.04
CA THR A 7 23.62 8.99 7.59
C THR A 7 22.32 9.35 6.86
N LEU A 8 21.18 9.43 7.56
CA LEU A 8 19.92 9.85 6.96
C LEU A 8 19.82 11.38 6.83
N SER A 9 20.42 12.15 7.74
CA SER A 9 20.45 13.61 7.62
C SER A 9 21.34 14.09 6.47
N GLN A 10 22.38 13.34 6.12
CA GLN A 10 23.24 13.65 4.97
C GLN A 10 22.58 13.37 3.61
N ALA A 11 21.65 12.42 3.54
CA ALA A 11 20.89 12.13 2.30
C ALA A 11 19.90 13.24 1.95
N PHE A 12 19.39 14.01 2.93
CA PHE A 12 18.51 15.16 2.71
C PHE A 12 19.27 16.50 2.56
N ALA A 13 20.53 16.57 2.97
CA ALA A 13 21.38 17.77 2.81
C ALA A 13 22.08 17.86 1.44
N GLY A 14 21.94 16.85 0.59
CA GLY A 14 22.64 16.72 -0.69
C GLY A 14 22.05 17.48 -1.90
N CYS A 15 21.09 18.38 -1.71
CA CYS A 15 20.54 19.18 -2.79
C CYS A 15 20.77 20.69 -2.56
N SER A 16 21.99 21.15 -2.63
CA SER A 16 22.41 22.45 -3.19
C SER A 16 23.90 22.67 -2.95
N PRO A 17 24.75 22.65 -3.95
CA PRO A 17 26.01 23.35 -3.89
C PRO A 17 25.79 24.78 -4.40
N LEU A 18 25.86 25.73 -3.49
CA LEU A 18 26.15 27.12 -3.85
C LEU A 18 27.54 27.18 -4.51
N PRO A 19 27.71 27.87 -5.64
CA PRO A 19 29.00 27.98 -6.26
C PRO A 19 29.91 28.87 -5.42
N GLN A 20 31.04 28.32 -5.00
CA GLN A 20 32.14 29.08 -4.40
C GLN A 20 32.67 30.08 -5.42
N ARG A 21 32.89 31.33 -4.99
CA ARG A 21 33.58 32.38 -5.74
C ARG A 21 34.94 31.89 -6.19
N LEU A 22 35.17 31.87 -7.48
CA LEU A 22 36.51 31.75 -8.09
C LEU A 22 37.19 33.13 -8.09
N PRO A 23 38.49 33.19 -7.96
CA PRO A 23 39.22 34.43 -7.88
C PRO A 23 39.29 35.19 -9.23
N ASP A 24 39.28 36.50 -9.12
CA ASP A 24 39.39 37.45 -10.27
C ASP A 24 40.63 37.19 -11.12
N ASN A 25 40.42 36.78 -12.37
CA ASN A 25 41.41 36.93 -13.40
C ASN A 25 40.75 37.62 -14.64
N LYS A 26 41.30 38.77 -15.00
CA LYS A 26 40.83 39.61 -16.07
C LYS A 26 40.87 38.89 -17.42
N PRO A 27 39.84 38.99 -18.26
CA PRO A 27 39.82 38.37 -19.58
C PRO A 27 40.46 39.27 -20.63
N THR A 28 41.36 38.70 -21.37
CA THR A 28 41.75 39.23 -22.70
C THR A 28 41.06 38.40 -23.80
N SER A 29 40.54 39.17 -24.77
CA SER A 29 40.14 38.75 -26.12
C SER A 29 38.74 38.14 -26.38
N ALA A 30 38.14 38.73 -27.36
CA ALA A 30 36.77 38.69 -27.86
C ALA A 30 36.28 37.41 -28.60
N SER A 31 36.74 36.21 -28.23
CA SER A 31 36.36 34.99 -28.95
C SER A 31 35.60 33.94 -28.15
N LYS A 32 35.07 34.28 -26.95
CA LYS A 32 34.30 33.35 -26.08
C LYS A 32 32.82 33.69 -25.91
N TRP A 33 32.29 34.57 -26.72
CA TRP A 33 30.89 35.04 -26.60
C TRP A 33 29.86 34.16 -27.34
N THR A 34 30.27 33.36 -28.30
CA THR A 34 29.33 32.55 -29.09
C THR A 34 28.91 31.23 -28.41
N ALA A 35 29.69 30.66 -27.52
CA ALA A 35 29.37 29.38 -26.90
C ALA A 35 28.40 29.51 -25.68
N ARG A 36 28.15 30.71 -25.19
CA ARG A 36 27.27 30.92 -24.01
C ARG A 36 25.80 31.12 -24.37
N HIS A 37 25.50 31.45 -25.63
CA HIS A 37 24.13 31.67 -26.11
C HIS A 37 23.37 30.37 -26.46
N GLU A 38 24.06 29.26 -26.70
CA GLU A 38 23.40 27.99 -27.05
C GLU A 38 22.93 27.18 -25.82
N LEU A 39 23.45 27.47 -24.61
CA LEU A 39 23.03 26.80 -23.37
C LEU A 39 21.84 27.49 -22.65
N TYR A 40 21.50 28.72 -23.00
CA TYR A 40 20.42 29.50 -22.42
C TYR A 40 19.01 28.97 -22.75
N PRO A 41 18.71 28.46 -23.98
CA PRO A 41 17.37 27.98 -24.29
C PRO A 41 16.99 26.71 -23.51
N ALA A 42 17.95 25.83 -23.20
CA ALA A 42 17.67 24.61 -22.43
C ALA A 42 17.40 24.89 -20.94
N TRP A 43 18.04 25.91 -20.37
CA TRP A 43 17.83 26.33 -19.01
C TRP A 43 16.49 27.06 -18.84
N SER A 44 16.13 27.96 -19.75
CA SER A 44 14.83 28.66 -19.74
C SER A 44 13.68 27.66 -19.91
N ALA A 45 13.82 26.69 -20.83
CA ALA A 45 12.82 25.63 -21.00
C ALA A 45 12.61 24.76 -19.78
N THR A 46 13.65 24.50 -18.97
CA THR A 46 13.53 23.77 -17.70
C THR A 46 12.90 24.61 -16.59
N GLU A 47 13.19 25.92 -16.55
CA GLU A 47 12.55 26.85 -15.60
C GLU A 47 11.08 27.09 -15.95
N ASP A 48 10.76 27.26 -17.23
CA ASP A 48 9.39 27.40 -17.70
C ASP A 48 8.58 26.12 -17.42
N ALA A 49 9.13 24.95 -17.66
CA ALA A 49 8.50 23.68 -17.32
C ALA A 49 8.29 23.53 -15.79
N LYS A 50 9.27 23.94 -14.99
CA LYS A 50 9.15 23.97 -13.53
C LYS A 50 8.07 24.94 -13.05
N ASN A 51 8.05 26.16 -13.60
CA ASN A 51 7.05 27.16 -13.27
C ASN A 51 5.64 26.74 -13.71
N GLN A 52 5.52 26.06 -14.84
CA GLN A 52 4.26 25.47 -15.33
C GLN A 52 3.80 24.33 -14.43
N ALA A 53 4.71 23.46 -14.00
CA ALA A 53 4.40 22.39 -13.06
C ALA A 53 3.97 22.94 -11.68
N LEU A 54 4.62 24.02 -11.19
CA LEU A 54 4.22 24.71 -9.96
C LEU A 54 2.83 25.33 -10.08
N LYS A 55 2.52 26.03 -11.16
CA LYS A 55 1.18 26.59 -11.41
C LYS A 55 0.11 25.51 -11.49
N LEU A 56 0.41 24.36 -12.12
CA LEU A 56 -0.52 23.23 -12.17
C LEU A 56 -0.72 22.61 -10.79
N ALA A 57 0.34 22.51 -9.99
CA ALA A 57 0.25 22.02 -8.61
C ALA A 57 -0.56 22.96 -7.73
N ASP A 58 -0.36 24.28 -7.83
CA ASP A 58 -1.12 25.29 -7.10
C ASP A 58 -2.60 25.30 -7.50
N ALA A 59 -2.89 25.21 -8.80
CA ALA A 59 -4.26 25.08 -9.30
C ALA A 59 -4.94 23.80 -8.81
N ALA A 60 -4.25 22.68 -8.87
CA ALA A 60 -4.76 21.39 -8.36
C ALA A 60 -5.00 21.44 -6.85
N THR A 61 -4.13 22.13 -6.10
CA THR A 61 -4.28 22.33 -4.65
C THR A 61 -5.51 23.18 -4.34
N ALA A 62 -5.70 24.27 -5.07
CA ALA A 62 -6.86 25.15 -4.89
C ALA A 62 -8.18 24.44 -5.23
N GLU A 63 -8.21 23.66 -6.31
CA GLU A 63 -9.39 22.82 -6.65
C GLU A 63 -9.66 21.77 -5.60
N PHE A 64 -8.62 21.11 -5.09
CA PHE A 64 -8.74 20.15 -3.99
C PHE A 64 -9.31 20.81 -2.73
N GLU A 65 -8.81 21.97 -2.33
CA GLU A 65 -9.32 22.68 -1.15
C GLU A 65 -10.79 23.07 -1.32
N LYS A 66 -11.17 23.60 -2.48
CA LYS A 66 -12.56 23.92 -2.80
C LYS A 66 -13.47 22.69 -2.74
N ALA A 67 -13.02 21.57 -3.33
CA ALA A 67 -13.75 20.30 -3.29
C ALA A 67 -13.83 19.75 -1.86
N SER A 68 -12.76 19.86 -1.08
CA SER A 68 -12.70 19.45 0.33
C SER A 68 -13.67 20.25 1.19
N HIS A 69 -13.68 21.60 1.09
CA HIS A 69 -14.64 22.43 1.81
C HIS A 69 -16.08 22.09 1.44
N LYS A 70 -16.38 21.95 0.14
CA LYS A 70 -17.71 21.55 -0.31
C LYS A 70 -18.14 20.16 0.22
N ALA A 71 -17.21 19.21 0.31
CA ALA A 71 -17.47 17.88 0.86
C ALA A 71 -17.71 17.95 2.38
N GLN A 72 -16.90 18.72 3.11
CA GLN A 72 -17.03 18.93 4.54
C GLN A 72 -18.34 19.63 4.88
N ASP A 73 -18.71 20.70 4.16
CA ASP A 73 -19.97 21.41 4.32
C ASP A 73 -21.18 20.47 4.11
N LYS A 74 -21.10 19.61 3.07
CA LYS A 74 -22.15 18.66 2.76
C LYS A 74 -22.24 17.50 3.77
N ALA A 75 -21.12 17.03 4.28
CA ALA A 75 -21.04 15.97 5.30
C ALA A 75 -21.44 16.49 6.69
N GLY A 76 -21.29 17.78 6.93
CA GLY A 76 -21.36 18.42 8.25
C GLY A 76 -20.16 18.05 9.12
N HIS A 77 -20.15 18.53 10.36
CA HIS A 77 -19.12 18.13 11.32
C HIS A 77 -19.20 16.62 11.60
N ILE A 78 -18.11 15.90 11.35
CA ILE A 78 -18.01 14.48 11.61
C ILE A 78 -17.34 14.28 12.96
N GLU A 79 -18.13 13.91 13.96
CA GLU A 79 -17.63 13.56 15.29
C GLU A 79 -16.82 12.26 15.23
N LEU A 80 -15.71 12.22 15.96
CA LEU A 80 -14.89 11.02 16.09
C LEU A 80 -15.72 9.85 16.67
N TYR A 81 -15.51 8.68 16.11
CA TYR A 81 -16.19 7.43 16.51
C TYR A 81 -17.72 7.42 16.31
N SER A 82 -18.25 8.40 15.62
CA SER A 82 -19.66 8.39 15.16
C SER A 82 -19.88 7.39 14.01
N PRO A 83 -21.11 6.99 13.70
CA PRO A 83 -21.40 6.17 12.51
C PRO A 83 -20.89 6.81 11.20
N LYS A 84 -20.94 8.15 11.10
CA LYS A 84 -20.39 8.89 9.95
C LYS A 84 -18.87 8.76 9.85
N TYR A 85 -18.17 8.77 10.99
CA TYR A 85 -16.72 8.55 11.05
C TYR A 85 -16.33 7.16 10.52
N TYR A 86 -17.02 6.11 11.01
CA TYR A 86 -16.74 4.75 10.54
C TYR A 86 -17.08 4.57 9.07
N ALA A 87 -18.16 5.18 8.58
CA ALA A 87 -18.52 5.17 7.17
C ALA A 87 -17.44 5.87 6.31
N ALA A 88 -16.91 7.00 6.76
CA ALA A 88 -15.80 7.69 6.08
C ALA A 88 -14.52 6.83 6.09
N CYS A 89 -14.15 6.22 7.21
CA CYS A 89 -13.02 5.32 7.28
C CYS A 89 -13.17 4.09 6.36
N THR A 90 -14.38 3.51 6.31
CA THR A 90 -14.72 2.42 5.40
C THR A 90 -14.56 2.85 3.95
N PHE A 91 -15.09 4.00 3.56
CA PHE A 91 -14.98 4.50 2.19
C PHE A 91 -13.53 4.84 1.81
N GLY A 92 -12.77 5.46 2.73
CA GLY A 92 -11.33 5.68 2.55
C GLY A 92 -10.56 4.38 2.32
N GLY A 93 -10.90 3.32 3.05
CA GLY A 93 -10.34 1.98 2.87
C GLY A 93 -10.69 1.35 1.52
N ILE A 94 -11.93 1.53 1.05
CA ILE A 94 -12.38 1.10 -0.29
C ILE A 94 -11.49 1.75 -1.37
N MET A 95 -11.34 3.07 -1.31
CA MET A 95 -10.54 3.83 -2.27
C MET A 95 -9.06 3.43 -2.21
N ALA A 96 -8.49 3.35 -1.01
CA ALA A 96 -7.07 3.03 -0.83
C ALA A 96 -6.74 1.62 -1.35
N CYS A 97 -7.52 0.61 -1.00
CA CYS A 97 -7.23 -0.77 -1.37
C CYS A 97 -7.70 -1.10 -2.79
N GLY A 98 -8.91 -0.69 -3.17
CA GLY A 98 -9.46 -0.97 -4.49
C GLY A 98 -8.58 -0.43 -5.62
N LEU A 99 -8.19 0.83 -5.55
CA LEU A 99 -7.37 1.47 -6.58
C LEU A 99 -5.96 0.90 -6.63
N THR A 100 -5.29 0.78 -5.49
CA THR A 100 -3.88 0.32 -5.45
C THR A 100 -3.74 -1.12 -5.92
N HIS A 101 -4.62 -2.03 -5.47
CA HIS A 101 -4.57 -3.42 -5.92
C HIS A 101 -4.96 -3.58 -7.39
N THR A 102 -5.90 -2.77 -7.90
CA THR A 102 -6.23 -2.77 -9.33
C THR A 102 -5.06 -2.32 -10.17
N ALA A 103 -4.34 -1.29 -9.76
CA ALA A 103 -3.14 -0.82 -10.45
C ALA A 103 -2.02 -1.88 -10.51
N VAL A 104 -1.95 -2.77 -9.51
CA VAL A 104 -0.95 -3.85 -9.44
C VAL A 104 -1.42 -5.14 -10.14
N THR A 105 -2.65 -5.21 -10.67
CA THR A 105 -3.19 -6.39 -11.36
C THR A 105 -2.24 -6.96 -12.44
N PRO A 106 -1.55 -6.17 -13.29
CA PRO A 106 -0.62 -6.70 -14.27
C PRO A 106 0.55 -7.50 -13.68
N LEU A 107 1.04 -7.08 -12.52
CA LEU A 107 2.11 -7.78 -11.80
C LEU A 107 1.59 -9.07 -11.15
N ASP A 108 0.41 -9.00 -10.53
CA ASP A 108 -0.25 -10.15 -9.92
C ASP A 108 -0.55 -11.25 -10.95
N LEU A 109 -1.03 -10.89 -12.14
CA LEU A 109 -1.30 -11.82 -13.23
C LEU A 109 -0.05 -12.65 -13.60
N VAL A 110 1.08 -11.97 -13.80
CA VAL A 110 2.34 -12.65 -14.14
C VAL A 110 2.79 -13.53 -12.98
N LYS A 111 2.68 -13.04 -11.75
CA LYS A 111 3.00 -13.81 -10.54
C LYS A 111 2.15 -15.10 -10.46
N CYS A 112 0.84 -15.00 -10.60
CA CYS A 112 -0.07 -16.13 -10.53
C CYS A 112 0.21 -17.17 -11.62
N ARG A 113 0.42 -16.74 -12.88
CA ARG A 113 0.76 -17.64 -13.99
C ARG A 113 2.11 -18.32 -13.77
N ARG A 114 3.12 -17.61 -13.25
CA ARG A 114 4.44 -18.20 -12.91
C ARG A 114 4.38 -19.15 -11.73
N GLN A 115 3.45 -18.97 -10.81
CA GLN A 115 3.23 -19.94 -9.71
C GLN A 115 2.71 -21.28 -10.22
N VAL A 116 1.86 -21.26 -11.25
CA VAL A 116 1.35 -22.49 -11.91
C VAL A 116 2.42 -23.11 -12.82
N ASN A 117 3.10 -22.29 -13.62
CA ASN A 117 4.16 -22.74 -14.51
C ASN A 117 5.35 -21.77 -14.48
N SER A 118 6.37 -22.11 -13.69
CA SER A 118 7.56 -21.27 -13.48
C SER A 118 8.38 -21.02 -14.75
N LYS A 119 8.25 -21.88 -15.77
CA LYS A 119 8.99 -21.79 -17.04
C LYS A 119 8.25 -20.94 -18.10
N MET A 120 7.02 -20.52 -17.83
CA MET A 120 6.18 -19.80 -18.81
C MET A 120 6.78 -18.45 -19.22
N TYR A 121 7.37 -17.73 -18.27
CA TYR A 121 7.96 -16.39 -18.48
C TYR A 121 9.28 -16.26 -17.73
N LYS A 122 10.29 -15.67 -18.38
CA LYS A 122 11.60 -15.37 -17.75
C LYS A 122 11.52 -14.15 -16.82
N GLY A 123 10.67 -13.17 -17.13
CA GLY A 123 10.50 -11.94 -16.35
C GLY A 123 9.17 -11.24 -16.65
N ASN A 124 8.88 -10.16 -15.91
CA ASN A 124 7.59 -9.44 -16.03
C ASN A 124 7.42 -8.76 -17.40
N PHE A 125 8.45 -8.10 -17.92
CA PHE A 125 8.39 -7.41 -19.21
C PHE A 125 8.18 -8.38 -20.38
N GLU A 126 8.88 -9.52 -20.36
CA GLU A 126 8.67 -10.57 -21.35
C GLU A 126 7.24 -11.14 -21.26
N ALA A 127 6.74 -11.35 -20.03
CA ALA A 127 5.40 -11.83 -19.81
C ALA A 127 4.36 -10.89 -20.38
N TRP A 128 4.45 -9.60 -20.07
CA TRP A 128 3.53 -8.59 -20.61
C TRP A 128 3.55 -8.52 -22.12
N GLY A 129 4.74 -8.57 -22.73
CA GLY A 129 4.88 -8.61 -24.19
C GLY A 129 4.23 -9.86 -24.80
N LYS A 130 4.42 -11.05 -24.22
CA LYS A 130 3.78 -12.29 -24.68
C LYS A 130 2.27 -12.26 -24.50
N ILE A 131 1.78 -11.81 -23.35
CA ILE A 131 0.34 -11.69 -23.05
C ILE A 131 -0.32 -10.69 -24.01
N ALA A 132 0.29 -9.52 -24.21
CA ALA A 132 -0.23 -8.51 -25.13
C ALA A 132 -0.34 -9.00 -26.57
N ARG A 133 0.61 -9.84 -27.02
CA ARG A 133 0.57 -10.45 -28.38
C ARG A 133 -0.47 -11.55 -28.50
N ALA A 134 -0.65 -12.36 -27.45
CA ALA A 134 -1.54 -13.53 -27.49
C ALA A 134 -2.99 -13.19 -27.11
N GLU A 135 -3.21 -12.32 -26.13
CA GLU A 135 -4.51 -12.03 -25.52
C GLU A 135 -4.94 -10.55 -25.71
N GLY A 136 -4.11 -9.75 -26.38
CA GLY A 136 -4.29 -8.31 -26.53
C GLY A 136 -3.93 -7.54 -25.27
N PHE A 137 -3.99 -6.20 -25.32
CA PHE A 137 -3.64 -5.33 -24.18
C PHE A 137 -4.56 -5.56 -22.97
N ARG A 138 -5.84 -5.90 -23.22
CA ARG A 138 -6.80 -6.24 -22.15
C ARG A 138 -6.42 -7.52 -21.40
N GLY A 139 -5.68 -8.43 -22.04
CA GLY A 139 -5.18 -9.65 -21.39
C GLY A 139 -4.26 -9.37 -20.20
N ILE A 140 -3.49 -8.24 -20.23
CA ILE A 140 -2.62 -7.82 -19.14
C ILE A 140 -3.42 -7.45 -17.89
N MET A 141 -4.67 -7.02 -18.03
CA MET A 141 -5.57 -6.64 -16.94
C MET A 141 -6.54 -7.78 -16.56
N THR A 142 -6.27 -9.03 -17.00
CA THR A 142 -7.13 -10.18 -16.66
C THR A 142 -7.28 -10.31 -15.14
N GLY A 143 -8.54 -10.37 -14.67
CA GLY A 143 -8.87 -10.42 -13.25
C GLY A 143 -8.96 -9.07 -12.55
N TRP A 144 -8.88 -7.93 -13.25
CA TRP A 144 -9.01 -6.60 -12.63
C TRP A 144 -10.35 -6.42 -11.90
N GLY A 145 -11.45 -6.90 -12.46
CA GLY A 145 -12.79 -6.73 -11.87
C GLY A 145 -12.91 -7.40 -10.49
N PRO A 146 -12.67 -8.72 -10.35
CA PRO A 146 -12.67 -9.33 -9.02
C PRO A 146 -11.58 -8.77 -8.10
N THR A 147 -10.45 -8.27 -8.62
CA THR A 147 -9.45 -7.58 -7.83
C THR A 147 -10.02 -6.27 -7.27
N PHE A 148 -10.60 -5.42 -8.11
CA PHE A 148 -11.17 -4.15 -7.66
C PHE A 148 -12.26 -4.36 -6.61
N TRP A 149 -13.27 -5.16 -6.90
CA TRP A 149 -14.38 -5.38 -5.97
C TRP A 149 -13.96 -6.10 -4.70
N GLY A 150 -13.14 -7.14 -4.81
CA GLY A 150 -12.66 -7.90 -3.66
C GLY A 150 -11.82 -7.06 -2.71
N TYR A 151 -10.82 -6.33 -3.23
CA TYR A 151 -9.98 -5.48 -2.39
C TYR A 151 -10.67 -4.19 -1.95
N SER A 152 -11.71 -3.73 -2.65
CA SER A 152 -12.58 -2.65 -2.16
C SER A 152 -13.37 -3.10 -0.92
N VAL A 153 -14.00 -4.26 -0.98
CA VAL A 153 -14.72 -4.84 0.16
C VAL A 153 -13.77 -5.09 1.34
N GLN A 154 -12.64 -5.75 1.07
CA GLN A 154 -11.63 -5.99 2.10
C GLN A 154 -11.11 -4.69 2.70
N GLY A 155 -10.75 -3.71 1.89
CA GLY A 155 -10.24 -2.41 2.36
C GLY A 155 -11.25 -1.67 3.23
N GLY A 156 -12.50 -1.63 2.81
CA GLY A 156 -13.58 -1.02 3.60
C GLY A 156 -13.74 -1.68 4.96
N LEU A 157 -13.88 -3.00 4.98
CA LEU A 157 -14.05 -3.76 6.24
C LEU A 157 -12.78 -3.71 7.11
N LYS A 158 -11.60 -3.73 6.51
CA LYS A 158 -10.32 -3.66 7.21
C LYS A 158 -10.09 -2.31 7.88
N TYR A 159 -10.17 -1.20 7.14
CA TYR A 159 -9.88 0.12 7.67
C TYR A 159 -11.00 0.64 8.59
N GLY A 160 -12.27 0.49 8.19
CA GLY A 160 -13.39 0.85 9.04
C GLY A 160 -13.49 -0.03 10.29
N GLY A 161 -13.33 -1.35 10.13
CA GLY A 161 -13.31 -2.30 11.23
C GLY A 161 -12.13 -2.10 12.18
N TYR A 162 -10.95 -1.74 11.66
CA TYR A 162 -9.78 -1.44 12.50
C TYR A 162 -10.04 -0.27 13.44
N GLU A 163 -10.59 0.84 12.94
CA GLU A 163 -10.93 1.99 13.78
C GLU A 163 -11.99 1.64 14.83
N PHE A 164 -12.97 0.80 14.46
CA PHE A 164 -13.98 0.30 15.38
C PHE A 164 -13.36 -0.59 16.47
N PHE A 165 -12.63 -1.63 16.11
CA PHE A 165 -12.04 -2.56 17.07
C PHE A 165 -10.95 -1.90 17.92
N LYS A 166 -10.20 -0.95 17.36
CA LYS A 166 -9.22 -0.15 18.12
C LYS A 166 -9.90 0.60 19.28
N LYS A 167 -11.02 1.27 18.98
CA LYS A 167 -11.81 1.93 20.02
C LYS A 167 -12.42 0.90 21.00
N PHE A 168 -13.06 -0.12 20.49
CA PHE A 168 -13.70 -1.16 21.31
C PHE A 168 -12.75 -1.80 22.31
N TYR A 169 -11.55 -2.22 21.87
CA TYR A 169 -10.55 -2.80 22.78
C TYR A 169 -9.90 -1.74 23.68
N GLY A 170 -9.79 -0.50 23.23
CA GLY A 170 -9.34 0.61 24.07
C GLY A 170 -10.30 0.89 25.22
N ASP A 171 -11.59 0.99 24.92
CA ASP A 171 -12.64 1.18 25.94
C ASP A 171 -12.70 -0.01 26.93
N LEU A 172 -12.54 -1.24 26.44
CA LEU A 172 -12.53 -2.45 27.26
C LEU A 172 -11.32 -2.51 28.21
N ALA A 173 -10.16 -2.02 27.76
CA ALA A 173 -8.93 -1.99 28.56
C ALA A 173 -8.95 -0.89 29.64
N GLY A 174 -9.74 0.16 29.44
CA GLY A 174 -9.73 1.39 30.25
C GLY A 174 -8.57 2.33 29.90
N GLU A 175 -8.69 3.63 30.19
CA GLU A 175 -7.78 4.67 29.73
C GLU A 175 -6.31 4.40 30.11
N GLU A 176 -6.03 4.02 31.35
CA GLU A 176 -4.68 3.75 31.84
C GLU A 176 -4.03 2.55 31.12
N ASN A 177 -4.76 1.45 30.99
CA ASN A 177 -4.26 0.25 30.33
C ASN A 177 -4.21 0.40 28.81
N ALA A 178 -5.10 1.20 28.22
CA ALA A 178 -5.11 1.47 26.78
C ALA A 178 -3.81 2.12 26.32
N GLN A 179 -3.25 3.05 27.08
CA GLN A 179 -1.94 3.64 26.81
C GLN A 179 -0.79 2.64 26.99
N LYS A 180 -0.82 1.88 28.09
CA LYS A 180 0.22 0.89 28.43
C LYS A 180 0.29 -0.25 27.40
N TYR A 181 -0.86 -0.72 26.95
CA TYR A 181 -0.98 -1.88 26.04
C TYR A 181 -1.42 -1.51 24.63
N LYS A 182 -1.21 -0.25 24.18
CA LYS A 182 -1.70 0.24 22.89
C LYS A 182 -1.26 -0.62 21.71
N THR A 183 -0.03 -1.15 21.71
CA THR A 183 0.46 -2.04 20.64
C THR A 183 -0.36 -3.32 20.55
N PHE A 184 -0.73 -3.91 21.70
CA PHE A 184 -1.60 -5.09 21.73
C PHE A 184 -3.00 -4.78 21.24
N ILE A 185 -3.53 -3.60 21.55
CA ILE A 185 -4.83 -3.12 21.05
C ILE A 185 -4.78 -2.98 19.52
N TYR A 186 -3.70 -2.42 18.98
CA TYR A 186 -3.51 -2.31 17.53
C TYR A 186 -3.42 -3.68 16.85
N LEU A 187 -2.70 -4.62 17.44
CA LEU A 187 -2.59 -6.00 16.95
C LEU A 187 -3.94 -6.72 16.98
N ALA A 188 -4.65 -6.68 18.12
CA ALA A 188 -5.96 -7.31 18.27
C ALA A 188 -7.01 -6.67 17.35
N GLY A 189 -7.06 -5.33 17.28
CA GLY A 189 -7.98 -4.60 16.41
C GLY A 189 -7.78 -4.93 14.95
N SER A 190 -6.52 -4.97 14.51
CA SER A 190 -6.20 -5.31 13.12
C SER A 190 -6.47 -6.78 12.79
N ALA A 191 -6.22 -7.71 13.72
CA ALA A 191 -6.54 -9.13 13.54
C ALA A 191 -8.05 -9.36 13.40
N SER A 192 -8.86 -8.74 14.29
CA SER A 192 -10.32 -8.85 14.25
C SER A 192 -10.91 -8.25 12.97
N ALA A 193 -10.40 -7.09 12.56
CA ALA A 193 -10.83 -6.44 11.32
C ALA A 193 -10.49 -7.29 10.08
N GLU A 194 -9.28 -7.87 10.03
CA GLU A 194 -8.85 -8.70 8.90
C GLU A 194 -9.62 -10.01 8.81
N LEU A 195 -9.90 -10.64 9.95
CA LEU A 195 -10.68 -11.87 9.98
C LEU A 195 -12.04 -11.70 9.31
N ILE A 196 -12.72 -10.58 9.55
CA ILE A 196 -14.00 -10.25 8.92
C ILE A 196 -13.81 -9.82 7.45
N ALA A 197 -12.78 -9.01 7.19
CA ALA A 197 -12.50 -8.49 5.86
C ALA A 197 -12.18 -9.61 4.85
N ASP A 198 -11.47 -10.65 5.27
CA ASP A 198 -11.14 -11.78 4.43
C ASP A 198 -12.36 -12.66 4.09
N ILE A 199 -13.38 -12.71 4.93
CA ILE A 199 -14.66 -13.36 4.58
C ILE A 199 -15.28 -12.65 3.37
N GLY A 200 -15.24 -11.31 3.35
CA GLY A 200 -15.72 -10.52 2.22
C GLY A 200 -14.83 -10.62 0.96
N LEU A 201 -13.51 -10.75 1.14
CA LEU A 201 -12.56 -10.89 0.04
C LEU A 201 -12.62 -12.26 -0.63
N CYS A 202 -12.80 -13.33 0.13
CA CYS A 202 -12.58 -14.71 -0.29
C CYS A 202 -13.31 -15.10 -1.59
N PRO A 203 -14.59 -14.76 -1.82
CA PRO A 203 -15.28 -15.08 -3.07
C PRO A 203 -14.61 -14.44 -4.30
N PHE A 204 -14.18 -13.21 -4.17
CA PHE A 204 -13.54 -12.46 -5.25
C PHE A 204 -12.13 -12.96 -5.53
N GLU A 205 -11.37 -13.28 -4.48
CA GLU A 205 -10.02 -13.86 -4.61
C GLU A 205 -10.07 -15.24 -5.28
N ALA A 206 -11.05 -16.07 -4.95
CA ALA A 206 -11.26 -17.37 -5.60
C ALA A 206 -11.51 -17.22 -7.11
N VAL A 207 -12.32 -16.26 -7.52
CA VAL A 207 -12.58 -15.96 -8.94
C VAL A 207 -11.36 -15.35 -9.61
N LYS A 208 -10.71 -14.37 -8.96
CA LYS A 208 -9.51 -13.69 -9.45
C LYS A 208 -8.41 -14.70 -9.79
N VAL A 209 -8.03 -15.54 -8.83
CA VAL A 209 -6.94 -16.51 -9.01
C VAL A 209 -7.25 -17.46 -10.15
N ARG A 210 -8.48 -17.98 -10.24
CA ARG A 210 -8.88 -18.87 -11.34
C ARG A 210 -8.87 -18.18 -12.69
N MET A 211 -9.33 -16.92 -12.78
CA MET A 211 -9.26 -16.16 -14.04
C MET A 211 -7.82 -15.93 -14.49
N GLN A 212 -6.93 -15.65 -13.55
CA GLN A 212 -5.52 -15.37 -13.85
C GLN A 212 -4.70 -16.62 -14.19
N THR A 213 -5.08 -17.79 -13.67
CA THR A 213 -4.33 -19.04 -13.86
C THR A 213 -4.85 -19.92 -14.99
N THR A 214 -6.08 -19.71 -15.47
CA THR A 214 -6.68 -20.45 -16.58
C THR A 214 -6.49 -19.70 -17.90
N ILE A 215 -5.99 -20.35 -18.91
CA ILE A 215 -5.77 -19.80 -20.25
C ILE A 215 -6.50 -20.68 -21.29
N PRO A 216 -7.52 -20.15 -22.00
CA PRO A 216 -8.16 -18.85 -21.83
C PRO A 216 -8.89 -18.72 -20.48
N PRO A 217 -9.15 -17.48 -19.97
CA PRO A 217 -9.86 -17.29 -18.71
C PRO A 217 -11.22 -17.99 -18.70
N PHE A 218 -11.56 -18.66 -17.58
CA PHE A 218 -12.81 -19.43 -17.47
C PHE A 218 -14.08 -18.58 -17.38
N ALA A 219 -13.94 -17.30 -17.16
CA ALA A 219 -15.03 -16.34 -17.00
C ALA A 219 -14.69 -15.00 -17.65
N THR A 220 -15.70 -14.28 -18.11
CA THR A 220 -15.55 -12.97 -18.76
C THR A 220 -15.58 -11.80 -17.79
N GLY A 221 -15.97 -12.01 -16.52
CA GLY A 221 -16.05 -10.97 -15.51
C GLY A 221 -16.35 -11.53 -14.13
N THR A 222 -16.42 -10.64 -13.13
CA THR A 222 -16.57 -11.00 -11.71
C THR A 222 -17.85 -11.79 -11.44
N LEU A 223 -19.01 -11.25 -11.85
CA LEU A 223 -20.30 -11.90 -11.59
C LEU A 223 -20.44 -13.23 -12.33
N ASN A 224 -19.99 -13.27 -13.59
CA ASN A 224 -19.97 -14.51 -14.37
C ASN A 224 -19.05 -15.55 -13.71
N GLY A 225 -17.89 -15.12 -13.19
CA GLY A 225 -16.97 -16.00 -12.47
C GLY A 225 -17.59 -16.57 -11.19
N ILE A 226 -18.22 -15.73 -10.36
CA ILE A 226 -18.91 -16.17 -9.14
C ILE A 226 -20.01 -17.17 -9.49
N SER A 227 -20.89 -16.85 -10.47
CA SER A 227 -21.96 -17.73 -10.93
C SER A 227 -21.42 -19.08 -11.43
N THR A 228 -20.36 -19.07 -12.25
CA THR A 228 -19.75 -20.28 -12.79
C THR A 228 -19.17 -21.19 -11.69
N VAL A 229 -18.49 -20.59 -10.71
CA VAL A 229 -17.93 -21.36 -9.57
C VAL A 229 -19.06 -21.93 -8.72
N THR A 230 -20.06 -21.11 -8.40
CA THR A 230 -21.22 -21.53 -7.58
C THR A 230 -22.01 -22.64 -8.27
N ALA A 231 -22.21 -22.57 -9.59
CA ALA A 231 -22.91 -23.61 -10.34
C ALA A 231 -22.14 -24.95 -10.37
N LYS A 232 -20.80 -24.92 -10.41
CA LYS A 232 -19.97 -26.14 -10.51
C LYS A 232 -19.62 -26.76 -9.16
N GLU A 233 -19.37 -25.93 -8.14
CA GLU A 233 -18.80 -26.36 -6.86
C GLU A 233 -19.67 -26.01 -5.65
N GLY A 234 -20.83 -25.39 -5.89
CA GLY A 234 -21.68 -24.83 -4.84
C GLY A 234 -21.08 -23.56 -4.21
N PHE A 235 -21.83 -22.95 -3.30
CA PHE A 235 -21.39 -21.72 -2.61
C PHE A 235 -20.10 -21.93 -1.80
N GLY A 236 -19.92 -23.11 -1.19
CA GLY A 236 -18.69 -23.46 -0.47
C GLY A 236 -17.42 -23.47 -1.34
N GLY A 237 -17.55 -23.61 -2.67
CA GLY A 237 -16.44 -23.53 -3.61
C GLY A 237 -15.70 -22.18 -3.61
N LEU A 238 -16.43 -21.10 -3.27
CA LEU A 238 -15.88 -19.75 -3.17
C LEU A 238 -15.05 -19.53 -1.89
N TYR A 239 -15.28 -20.34 -0.84
CA TYR A 239 -14.64 -20.21 0.46
C TYR A 239 -13.57 -21.26 0.78
N LYS A 240 -13.27 -22.16 -0.17
CA LYS A 240 -12.23 -23.20 0.01
C LYS A 240 -10.84 -22.63 0.39
N GLY A 241 -10.56 -21.38 -0.03
CA GLY A 241 -9.30 -20.69 0.25
C GLY A 241 -9.27 -19.88 1.53
N LEU A 242 -10.33 -19.83 2.35
CA LEU A 242 -10.45 -18.91 3.47
C LEU A 242 -9.40 -19.16 4.58
N TYR A 243 -9.20 -20.42 4.99
CA TYR A 243 -8.22 -20.75 6.03
C TYR A 243 -6.76 -20.39 5.62
N PRO A 244 -6.29 -20.77 4.42
CA PRO A 244 -4.97 -20.31 3.94
C PRO A 244 -4.88 -18.77 3.82
N LEU A 245 -5.98 -18.11 3.44
CA LEU A 245 -6.06 -16.65 3.34
C LEU A 245 -5.84 -16.01 4.72
N TRP A 246 -6.56 -16.46 5.75
CA TRP A 246 -6.39 -15.99 7.12
C TRP A 246 -4.97 -16.21 7.64
N GLY A 247 -4.40 -17.40 7.44
CA GLY A 247 -3.03 -17.72 7.85
C GLY A 247 -1.98 -16.79 7.27
N ARG A 248 -2.23 -16.24 6.07
CA ARG A 248 -1.34 -15.29 5.40
C ARG A 248 -1.65 -13.83 5.77
N GLN A 249 -2.93 -13.45 5.73
CA GLN A 249 -3.36 -12.05 5.80
C GLN A 249 -3.39 -11.50 7.23
N ILE A 250 -3.81 -12.29 8.21
CA ILE A 250 -3.91 -11.81 9.59
C ILE A 250 -2.54 -11.37 10.14
N PRO A 251 -1.47 -12.19 10.13
CA PRO A 251 -0.16 -11.75 10.61
C PRO A 251 0.40 -10.55 9.84
N TYR A 252 0.19 -10.53 8.51
CA TYR A 252 0.59 -9.42 7.66
C TYR A 252 -0.12 -8.12 8.07
N THR A 253 -1.43 -8.16 8.26
CA THR A 253 -2.22 -6.97 8.60
C THR A 253 -1.96 -6.50 10.02
N MET A 254 -1.78 -7.42 10.97
CA MET A 254 -1.35 -7.08 12.34
C MET A 254 -0.05 -6.28 12.30
N MET A 255 0.97 -6.78 11.60
CA MET A 255 2.24 -6.07 11.45
C MET A 255 2.06 -4.74 10.74
N LYS A 256 1.25 -4.69 9.68
CA LYS A 256 1.01 -3.48 8.88
C LYS A 256 0.44 -2.34 9.73
N PHE A 257 -0.62 -2.58 10.47
CA PHE A 257 -1.30 -1.52 11.23
C PHE A 257 -0.51 -1.13 12.48
N ALA A 258 -0.04 -2.10 13.26
CA ALA A 258 0.73 -1.82 14.46
C ALA A 258 2.04 -1.07 14.16
N SER A 259 2.80 -1.50 13.13
CA SER A 259 4.03 -0.82 12.76
C SER A 259 3.77 0.56 12.16
N PHE A 260 2.73 0.74 11.37
CA PHE A 260 2.38 2.04 10.81
C PHE A 260 2.08 3.07 11.90
N GLU A 261 1.17 2.74 12.83
CA GLU A 261 0.81 3.61 13.96
C GLU A 261 2.06 4.00 14.77
N THR A 262 2.90 3.00 15.11
CA THR A 262 4.12 3.23 15.90
C THR A 262 5.16 4.07 15.16
N ILE A 263 5.35 3.83 13.86
CA ILE A 263 6.33 4.56 13.06
C ILE A 263 5.87 6.01 12.85
N VAL A 264 4.60 6.24 12.52
CA VAL A 264 4.06 7.58 12.34
C VAL A 264 4.14 8.37 13.65
N GLU A 265 3.81 7.75 14.78
CA GLU A 265 3.97 8.37 16.09
C GLU A 265 5.44 8.72 16.37
N ALA A 266 6.38 7.81 16.09
CA ALA A 266 7.80 8.08 16.25
C ALA A 266 8.26 9.24 15.35
N ILE A 267 7.79 9.31 14.09
CA ILE A 267 8.12 10.42 13.20
C ILE A 267 7.65 11.76 13.80
N TYR A 268 6.40 11.84 14.26
CA TYR A 268 5.89 13.10 14.87
C TYR A 268 6.58 13.44 16.18
N ASN A 269 7.04 12.47 16.96
CA ASN A 269 7.83 12.74 18.18
C ASN A 269 9.24 13.28 17.89
N TYR A 270 9.79 13.02 16.70
CA TYR A 270 11.07 13.60 16.26
C TYR A 270 10.92 14.95 15.56
N LEU A 271 9.74 15.26 15.04
CA LEU A 271 9.48 16.53 14.38
C LEU A 271 9.16 17.62 15.41
N PRO A 272 9.67 18.85 15.26
CA PRO A 272 9.35 19.95 16.17
C PRO A 272 7.89 20.39 16.01
N GLY A 273 7.17 20.58 17.12
CA GLY A 273 5.76 21.01 17.11
C GLY A 273 4.76 19.86 17.14
N SER A 274 3.48 20.20 17.05
CA SER A 274 2.38 19.24 17.04
C SER A 274 2.00 18.80 15.62
N LYS A 275 1.33 17.66 15.49
CA LYS A 275 0.83 17.15 14.20
C LYS A 275 -0.05 18.17 13.45
N SER A 276 -0.81 18.99 14.20
CA SER A 276 -1.69 20.04 13.66
C SER A 276 -0.93 21.22 13.03
N ASP A 277 0.34 21.41 13.39
CA ASP A 277 1.15 22.53 12.89
C ASP A 277 1.68 22.25 11.47
N TYR A 278 1.58 21.00 11.03
CA TYR A 278 2.04 20.57 9.70
C TYR A 278 0.93 20.69 8.67
N GLY A 279 1.23 21.29 7.52
CA GLY A 279 0.31 21.39 6.40
C GLY A 279 -0.10 20.02 5.85
N LYS A 280 -1.23 19.96 5.14
CA LYS A 280 -1.84 18.73 4.59
C LYS A 280 -0.84 17.88 3.76
N GLY A 281 0.02 18.55 2.97
CA GLY A 281 1.05 17.88 2.17
C GLY A 281 2.12 17.16 3.02
N ALA A 282 2.57 17.81 4.11
CA ALA A 282 3.54 17.22 5.04
C ALA A 282 2.94 15.99 5.75
N GLN A 283 1.70 16.09 6.23
CA GLN A 283 0.99 14.96 6.84
C GLN A 283 0.85 13.78 5.86
N THR A 284 0.52 14.05 4.59
CA THR A 284 0.44 13.03 3.53
C THR A 284 1.80 12.37 3.27
N ALA A 285 2.89 13.16 3.27
CA ALA A 285 4.26 12.63 3.12
C ALA A 285 4.66 11.75 4.32
N VAL A 286 4.29 12.12 5.53
CA VAL A 286 4.50 11.29 6.74
C VAL A 286 3.73 9.98 6.62
N SER A 287 2.48 9.99 6.16
CA SER A 287 1.68 8.78 5.95
C SER A 287 2.28 7.85 4.89
N PHE A 288 2.80 8.41 3.78
CA PHE A 288 3.51 7.62 2.77
C PHE A 288 4.79 6.99 3.34
N THR A 289 5.62 7.80 4.01
CA THR A 289 6.90 7.34 4.57
C THR A 289 6.69 6.30 5.67
N GLY A 290 5.76 6.54 6.59
CA GLY A 290 5.37 5.58 7.63
C GLY A 290 4.82 4.30 7.03
N GLY A 291 3.96 4.41 6.02
CA GLY A 291 3.42 3.27 5.29
C GLY A 291 4.47 2.46 4.53
N TYR A 292 5.43 3.13 3.90
CA TYR A 292 6.55 2.47 3.22
C TYR A 292 7.43 1.70 4.22
N ALA A 293 7.79 2.32 5.33
CA ALA A 293 8.58 1.69 6.39
C ALA A 293 7.84 0.52 7.04
N ALA A 294 6.53 0.66 7.32
CA ALA A 294 5.69 -0.44 7.77
C ALA A 294 5.64 -1.58 6.75
N GLY A 295 5.58 -1.25 5.46
CA GLY A 295 5.64 -2.21 4.35
C GLY A 295 6.92 -3.03 4.31
N ILE A 296 8.07 -2.43 4.64
CA ILE A 296 9.35 -3.14 4.78
C ILE A 296 9.26 -4.20 5.88
N LEU A 297 8.76 -3.82 7.06
CA LEU A 297 8.60 -4.75 8.18
C LEU A 297 7.62 -5.87 7.83
N CYS A 298 6.49 -5.54 7.19
CA CYS A 298 5.53 -6.52 6.69
C CYS A 298 6.17 -7.50 5.70
N ALA A 299 6.98 -7.00 4.76
CA ALA A 299 7.67 -7.83 3.79
C ALA A 299 8.62 -8.81 4.50
N ILE A 300 9.40 -8.35 5.46
CA ILE A 300 10.34 -9.19 6.21
C ILE A 300 9.58 -10.29 6.99
N VAL A 301 8.59 -9.91 7.80
CA VAL A 301 7.88 -10.87 8.67
C VAL A 301 7.08 -11.90 7.87
N SER A 302 6.42 -11.48 6.78
CA SER A 302 5.56 -12.38 6.00
C SER A 302 6.31 -13.19 4.94
N HIS A 303 7.54 -12.84 4.61
CA HIS A 303 8.26 -13.43 3.48
C HIS A 303 8.45 -14.94 3.56
N PRO A 304 8.92 -15.51 4.68
CA PRO A 304 9.10 -16.96 4.79
C PRO A 304 7.81 -17.74 4.57
N ALA A 305 6.70 -17.24 5.14
CA ALA A 305 5.38 -17.86 4.97
C ALA A 305 4.91 -17.81 3.51
N ASP A 306 5.10 -16.68 2.84
CA ASP A 306 4.69 -16.51 1.44
C ASP A 306 5.52 -17.36 0.48
N VAL A 307 6.84 -17.49 0.71
CA VAL A 307 7.70 -18.38 -0.06
C VAL A 307 7.24 -19.84 0.12
N MET A 308 6.95 -20.23 1.36
CA MET A 308 6.48 -21.58 1.66
C MET A 308 5.12 -21.88 1.00
N VAL A 309 4.14 -20.98 1.15
CA VAL A 309 2.81 -21.12 0.51
C VAL A 309 2.92 -21.16 -1.01
N SER A 310 3.75 -20.29 -1.60
CA SER A 310 3.99 -20.27 -3.04
C SER A 310 4.58 -21.58 -3.55
N LYS A 311 5.56 -22.13 -2.83
CA LYS A 311 6.17 -23.45 -3.14
C LYS A 311 5.18 -24.59 -2.95
N LEU A 312 4.39 -24.58 -1.88
CA LEU A 312 3.34 -25.58 -1.65
C LEU A 312 2.34 -25.60 -2.82
N ASN A 313 1.87 -24.43 -3.24
CA ASN A 313 0.93 -24.34 -4.36
C ASN A 313 1.52 -24.85 -5.68
N ALA A 314 2.83 -24.67 -5.88
CA ALA A 314 3.51 -25.06 -7.11
C ALA A 314 3.95 -26.54 -7.14
N THR A 315 4.28 -27.16 -5.99
CA THR A 315 4.99 -28.44 -5.95
C THR A 315 4.36 -29.53 -5.06
N ARG A 316 3.19 -29.24 -4.43
CA ARG A 316 2.48 -30.24 -3.62
C ARG A 316 1.98 -31.40 -4.50
N LYS A 317 2.26 -32.62 -4.07
CA LYS A 317 1.81 -33.82 -4.75
C LYS A 317 0.38 -34.19 -4.37
N PRO A 318 -0.42 -34.80 -5.28
CA PRO A 318 -1.74 -35.34 -4.92
C PRO A 318 -1.63 -36.34 -3.77
N GLY A 319 -2.48 -36.21 -2.74
CA GLY A 319 -2.47 -37.07 -1.55
C GLY A 319 -1.39 -36.78 -0.52
N GLU A 320 -0.46 -35.84 -0.76
CA GLU A 320 0.56 -35.46 0.22
C GLU A 320 -0.05 -34.63 1.36
N SER A 321 0.26 -34.97 2.62
CA SER A 321 -0.18 -34.19 3.77
C SER A 321 0.48 -32.81 3.78
N PHE A 322 -0.20 -31.82 4.38
CA PHE A 322 0.33 -30.44 4.47
C PHE A 322 1.70 -30.39 5.17
N GLY A 323 1.85 -31.12 6.30
CA GLY A 323 3.10 -31.15 7.06
C GLY A 323 4.24 -31.85 6.29
N GLY A 324 3.92 -32.96 5.59
CA GLY A 324 4.90 -33.68 4.76
C GLY A 324 5.43 -32.81 3.62
N ALA A 325 4.52 -32.14 2.89
CA ALA A 325 4.89 -31.23 1.81
C ALA A 325 5.75 -30.06 2.31
N THR A 326 5.36 -29.42 3.43
CA THR A 326 6.13 -28.35 4.06
C THR A 326 7.53 -28.80 4.47
N GLY A 327 7.65 -29.96 5.11
CA GLY A 327 8.95 -30.51 5.54
C GLY A 327 9.86 -30.84 4.35
N ARG A 328 9.31 -31.44 3.29
CA ARG A 328 10.05 -31.72 2.05
C ARG A 328 10.55 -30.43 1.40
N ILE A 329 9.67 -29.44 1.21
CA ILE A 329 10.03 -28.17 0.59
C ILE A 329 11.09 -27.44 1.42
N TYR A 330 10.97 -27.43 2.73
CA TYR A 330 11.97 -26.82 3.60
C TYR A 330 13.34 -27.48 3.48
N LYS A 331 13.38 -28.83 3.40
CA LYS A 331 14.64 -29.56 3.15
C LYS A 331 15.25 -29.20 1.80
N ASP A 332 14.43 -28.98 0.77
CA ASP A 332 14.89 -28.67 -0.59
C ASP A 332 15.47 -27.25 -0.70
N ILE A 333 14.83 -26.25 -0.06
CA ILE A 333 15.24 -24.84 -0.20
C ILE A 333 16.14 -24.34 0.93
N GLY A 334 16.10 -24.98 2.09
CA GLY A 334 16.81 -24.57 3.30
C GLY A 334 16.36 -23.23 3.85
N PHE A 335 16.99 -22.79 4.96
CA PHE A 335 16.68 -21.50 5.58
C PHE A 335 16.96 -20.32 4.65
N GLY A 336 18.06 -20.33 3.90
CA GLY A 336 18.42 -19.26 2.96
C GLY A 336 17.40 -19.12 1.81
N GLY A 337 16.83 -20.22 1.36
CA GLY A 337 15.81 -20.23 0.30
C GLY A 337 14.51 -19.54 0.68
N LEU A 338 14.18 -19.48 1.98
CA LEU A 338 13.01 -18.76 2.49
C LEU A 338 13.12 -17.23 2.29
N TRP A 339 14.33 -16.71 2.10
CA TRP A 339 14.58 -15.27 1.94
C TRP A 339 14.82 -14.86 0.48
N ASN A 340 14.72 -15.80 -0.44
CA ASN A 340 14.92 -15.52 -1.86
C ASN A 340 13.85 -14.58 -2.41
N GLY A 341 14.30 -13.45 -3.02
CA GLY A 341 13.41 -12.45 -3.60
C GLY A 341 12.94 -11.36 -2.62
N LEU A 342 13.41 -11.36 -1.37
CA LEU A 342 13.03 -10.36 -0.37
C LEU A 342 13.26 -8.90 -0.84
N PRO A 343 14.39 -8.51 -1.46
CA PRO A 343 14.59 -7.12 -1.89
C PRO A 343 13.51 -6.61 -2.84
N VAL A 344 13.14 -7.43 -3.84
CA VAL A 344 12.06 -7.08 -4.79
C VAL A 344 10.72 -6.96 -4.06
N ARG A 345 10.46 -7.85 -3.11
CA ARG A 345 9.26 -7.83 -2.30
C ARG A 345 9.19 -6.59 -1.40
N ILE A 346 10.30 -6.17 -0.80
CA ILE A 346 10.37 -4.94 0.00
C ILE A 346 9.94 -3.73 -0.83
N VAL A 347 10.49 -3.56 -2.03
CA VAL A 347 10.11 -2.45 -2.91
C VAL A 347 8.62 -2.53 -3.26
N MET A 348 8.12 -3.69 -3.64
CA MET A 348 6.72 -3.87 -4.04
C MET A 348 5.76 -3.62 -2.87
N ILE A 349 5.98 -4.27 -1.72
CA ILE A 349 5.09 -4.15 -0.55
C ILE A 349 5.23 -2.77 0.08
N GLY A 350 6.45 -2.23 0.19
CA GLY A 350 6.68 -0.89 0.71
C GLY A 350 5.93 0.17 -0.09
N THR A 351 6.08 0.16 -1.42
CA THR A 351 5.36 1.09 -2.29
C THR A 351 3.85 0.92 -2.20
N LEU A 352 3.36 -0.32 -2.26
CA LEU A 352 1.92 -0.60 -2.17
C LEU A 352 1.34 -0.10 -0.83
N THR A 353 2.00 -0.40 0.28
CA THR A 353 1.54 -0.03 1.62
C THR A 353 1.65 1.49 1.83
N GLY A 354 2.73 2.11 1.36
CA GLY A 354 2.89 3.57 1.39
C GLY A 354 1.78 4.28 0.62
N LEU A 355 1.47 3.83 -0.58
CA LEU A 355 0.36 4.39 -1.38
C LEU A 355 -1.00 4.16 -0.72
N GLN A 356 -1.25 3.00 -0.12
CA GLN A 356 -2.51 2.72 0.58
C GLN A 356 -2.73 3.68 1.75
N TRP A 357 -1.72 3.86 2.61
CA TRP A 357 -1.81 4.78 3.74
C TRP A 357 -1.89 6.24 3.28
N MET A 358 -1.14 6.61 2.25
CA MET A 358 -1.19 7.94 1.67
C MET A 358 -2.60 8.26 1.14
N ILE A 359 -3.21 7.37 0.36
CA ILE A 359 -4.56 7.57 -0.20
C ILE A 359 -5.60 7.61 0.92
N TYR A 360 -5.48 6.73 1.91
CA TYR A 360 -6.41 6.65 3.03
C TYR A 360 -6.38 7.93 3.88
N ASP A 361 -5.20 8.38 4.29
CA ASP A 361 -5.06 9.57 5.11
C ASP A 361 -5.33 10.86 4.32
N TYR A 362 -4.99 10.89 3.02
CA TYR A 362 -5.37 11.98 2.13
C TYR A 362 -6.90 12.12 2.03
N PHE A 363 -7.61 11.00 1.96
CA PHE A 363 -9.07 11.00 2.01
C PHE A 363 -9.60 11.49 3.38
N LYS A 364 -8.98 11.08 4.50
CA LYS A 364 -9.34 11.58 5.83
C LYS A 364 -9.14 13.11 5.93
N ILE A 365 -8.02 13.62 5.43
CA ILE A 365 -7.76 15.06 5.33
C ILE A 365 -8.84 15.76 4.49
N PHE A 366 -9.20 15.16 3.35
CA PHE A 366 -10.25 15.68 2.47
C PHE A 366 -11.60 15.80 3.18
N MET A 367 -11.93 14.85 4.06
CA MET A 367 -13.16 14.86 4.87
C MET A 367 -13.05 15.67 6.17
N GLY A 368 -11.93 16.33 6.43
CA GLY A 368 -11.70 17.08 7.67
C GLY A 368 -11.45 16.19 8.90
N LEU A 369 -11.08 14.93 8.68
CA LEU A 369 -10.79 13.97 9.74
C LEU A 369 -9.28 13.96 10.07
N PRO A 370 -8.90 13.64 11.31
CA PRO A 370 -7.49 13.49 11.68
C PRO A 370 -6.88 12.30 10.94
N THR A 371 -5.64 12.44 10.48
CA THR A 371 -4.88 11.35 9.87
C THR A 371 -4.58 10.27 10.90
N THR A 372 -4.33 9.05 10.40
CA THR A 372 -4.02 7.88 11.25
C THR A 372 -2.63 8.02 11.86
N GLY A 373 -2.46 7.51 13.09
CA GLY A 373 -1.20 7.62 13.85
C GLY A 373 -0.96 9.03 14.45
N GLY A 374 -0.11 9.09 15.47
CA GLY A 374 0.12 10.26 16.31
C GLY A 374 -0.95 10.43 17.41
N ALA A 375 -0.67 11.30 18.39
CA ALA A 375 -1.61 11.57 19.47
C ALA A 375 -2.95 12.11 18.93
N PRO A 376 -4.08 11.73 19.54
CA PRO A 376 -5.36 12.35 19.24
C PRO A 376 -5.24 13.88 19.40
N PRO A 377 -5.99 14.67 18.62
CA PRO A 377 -6.09 16.10 18.91
C PRO A 377 -6.57 16.24 20.36
N GLU A 378 -5.85 17.02 21.18
CA GLU A 378 -6.37 17.42 22.48
C GLU A 378 -7.73 18.08 22.25
N GLU A 379 -8.79 17.49 22.78
CA GLU A 379 -10.07 18.16 22.87
C GLU A 379 -9.81 19.45 23.66
N LYS A 380 -9.85 20.59 22.99
CA LYS A 380 -9.91 21.87 23.70
C LYS A 380 -11.19 21.83 24.52
N VAL A 381 -11.05 21.46 25.78
CA VAL A 381 -12.09 21.67 26.77
C VAL A 381 -12.49 23.12 26.68
N LYS A 382 -13.66 23.39 26.12
CA LYS A 382 -14.27 24.70 26.17
C LYS A 382 -14.49 25.02 27.64
N GLN A 383 -13.59 25.81 28.20
CA GLN A 383 -13.84 26.52 29.45
C GLN A 383 -14.95 27.54 29.27
#